data_117e0427e763d975c438d1653cc6d724
#
_entry.id   117e0427e763d975c438d1653cc6d724
#
_cell.length_a   1.000
_cell.length_b   1.000
_cell.length_c   1.000
_cell.angle_alpha   90.00
_cell.angle_beta   90.00
_cell.angle_gamma   90.00
#
_symmetry.space_group_name_H-M   'P 1'
#
loop_
_entity.id
_entity.type
_entity.pdbx_description
1 polymer ?
#
loop_
_entity_poly.entity_id
_entity_poly.type
_entity_poly.pdbx_seq_one_letter_code
_entity_poly.pdbx_strand_id
1 'polypeptide(L)'
;MVVSAGCFAYPALAAPQPTNITADIVAATSADNGANNALLSEPQKQPSDNAIPETLIYAFSLIGVKYRYGGKSADTGFDCSGFIRHVFAETLALALPHSSYAMSKLGNNIEKDGLQPGDLVFYRTLKHSFSHVGLYIGDGRFVHAPSRGKTVEIVDMDNAYWRKRFNGARRVISVSADNGASSPVADSSKPTADAFLDFAARTDSSLK
;
A
#
# COMPACT_ATOMS: atom_id res chain seq x y z
N MET A 1 -51.79 41.22 -19.36
CA MET A 1 -51.52 40.89 -17.96
C MET A 1 -49.99 40.80 -17.83
N VAL A 2 -49.42 41.84 -17.23
CA VAL A 2 -47.96 41.99 -17.03
C VAL A 2 -47.63 41.44 -15.64
N VAL A 3 -46.80 40.43 -15.53
CA VAL A 3 -46.33 39.93 -14.25
C VAL A 3 -44.91 40.42 -14.02
N SER A 4 -44.76 41.27 -13.04
CA SER A 4 -43.55 41.93 -12.59
C SER A 4 -42.59 40.95 -11.92
N ALA A 5 -41.36 40.92 -12.36
CA ALA A 5 -40.25 40.18 -11.72
C ALA A 5 -39.68 41.02 -10.56
N GLY A 6 -39.85 40.52 -9.33
CA GLY A 6 -39.26 41.10 -8.12
C GLY A 6 -37.81 40.62 -7.96
N CYS A 7 -36.83 41.51 -8.07
CA CYS A 7 -35.43 41.28 -7.66
C CYS A 7 -35.33 41.34 -6.14
N PHE A 8 -35.00 40.22 -5.50
CA PHE A 8 -34.57 40.22 -4.12
C PHE A 8 -33.05 40.37 -4.07
N ALA A 9 -32.60 41.49 -3.60
CA ALA A 9 -31.20 41.74 -3.28
C ALA A 9 -30.87 41.19 -1.89
N TYR A 10 -29.88 40.27 -1.81
CA TYR A 10 -29.31 39.81 -0.55
C TYR A 10 -28.20 40.76 -0.11
N PRO A 11 -28.16 41.22 1.16
CA PRO A 11 -27.03 42.00 1.66
C PRO A 11 -25.77 41.11 1.83
N ALA A 12 -24.66 41.60 1.30
CA ALA A 12 -23.36 41.01 1.46
C ALA A 12 -22.89 41.15 2.95
N LEU A 13 -22.68 40.02 3.61
CA LEU A 13 -22.02 39.98 4.91
C LEU A 13 -20.52 40.20 4.70
N ALA A 14 -19.98 41.27 5.25
CA ALA A 14 -18.57 41.63 5.19
C ALA A 14 -17.76 40.63 6.04
N ALA A 15 -16.69 40.06 5.45
CA ALA A 15 -15.72 39.24 6.13
C ALA A 15 -14.83 40.10 7.08
N PRO A 16 -14.48 39.62 8.28
CA PRO A 16 -13.58 40.32 9.17
C PRO A 16 -12.14 40.29 8.61
N GLN A 17 -11.49 41.47 8.62
CA GLN A 17 -10.10 41.69 8.22
C GLN A 17 -9.14 41.18 9.30
N PRO A 18 -7.96 40.64 8.94
CA PRO A 18 -6.94 40.26 9.91
C PRO A 18 -6.28 41.52 10.52
N THR A 19 -6.32 41.63 11.83
CA THR A 19 -5.60 42.67 12.57
C THR A 19 -4.12 42.31 12.65
N ASN A 20 -3.29 43.16 12.04
CA ASN A 20 -1.86 43.20 12.25
C ASN A 20 -1.56 43.60 13.69
N ILE A 21 -0.88 42.73 14.43
CA ILE A 21 -0.20 43.13 15.66
C ILE A 21 1.29 43.11 15.36
N THR A 22 1.82 44.28 15.07
CA THR A 22 3.26 44.54 14.96
C THR A 22 3.87 44.65 16.34
N ALA A 23 5.00 44.01 16.49
CA ALA A 23 6.22 44.35 17.22
C ALA A 23 6.09 45.17 18.51
N ASP A 24 6.52 44.58 19.59
CA ASP A 24 7.58 45.07 20.48
C ASP A 24 7.65 44.16 21.71
N ILE A 25 8.75 43.52 21.89
CA ILE A 25 9.48 43.40 23.16
C ILE A 25 10.80 42.68 22.84
N VAL A 26 11.85 43.49 22.79
CA VAL A 26 13.25 43.06 22.79
C VAL A 26 13.70 42.95 24.24
N ALA A 27 14.54 41.95 24.45
CA ALA A 27 15.52 41.84 25.54
C ALA A 27 15.02 41.48 26.94
N ALA A 28 15.33 40.21 27.34
CA ALA A 28 16.20 39.99 28.51
C ALA A 28 16.43 38.49 28.75
N THR A 29 17.70 38.15 28.92
CA THR A 29 18.29 37.12 29.79
C THR A 29 18.42 35.71 29.22
N SER A 30 19.68 35.44 28.91
CA SER A 30 20.35 34.15 28.95
C SER A 30 20.18 33.49 30.31
N ALA A 31 19.75 32.25 30.34
CA ALA A 31 20.28 31.18 31.20
C ALA A 31 19.36 29.94 31.14
N ASP A 32 19.97 28.84 30.80
CA ASP A 32 19.65 27.51 31.31
C ASP A 32 18.21 26.98 31.11
N ASN A 33 18.09 26.02 30.19
CA ASN A 33 17.30 24.82 30.42
C ASN A 33 17.47 23.85 29.25
N GLY A 34 18.51 23.04 29.35
CA GLY A 34 18.51 21.72 28.75
C GLY A 34 17.54 20.81 29.52
N ALA A 35 16.34 20.70 29.07
CA ALA A 35 15.42 19.56 29.31
C ALA A 35 14.04 19.92 28.80
N ASN A 36 13.45 19.02 28.00
CA ASN A 36 12.06 18.99 27.53
C ASN A 36 11.80 19.44 26.09
N ASN A 37 12.53 18.82 25.13
CA ASN A 37 11.96 18.65 23.80
C ASN A 37 11.81 17.14 23.46
N ALA A 38 11.22 16.39 24.40
CA ALA A 38 10.90 14.98 24.27
C ALA A 38 9.38 14.78 24.35
N LEU A 39 8.61 15.53 23.55
CA LEU A 39 7.17 15.29 23.46
C LEU A 39 6.74 15.44 22.00
N LEU A 40 6.24 14.30 21.47
CA LEU A 40 5.52 14.14 20.20
C LEU A 40 6.40 13.96 18.94
N SER A 41 7.42 13.12 19.01
CA SER A 41 7.81 12.34 17.85
C SER A 41 7.07 11.01 17.95
N GLU A 42 5.92 10.90 17.29
CA GLU A 42 5.35 9.61 16.93
C GLU A 42 6.45 8.80 16.28
N PRO A 43 6.70 7.55 16.72
CA PRO A 43 7.72 6.72 16.09
C PRO A 43 7.27 6.48 14.65
N GLN A 44 7.89 7.22 13.73
CA GLN A 44 7.82 6.91 12.30
C GLN A 44 8.37 5.49 12.17
N LYS A 45 7.47 4.51 11.99
CA LYS A 45 7.84 3.11 11.77
C LYS A 45 8.69 3.06 10.49
N GLN A 46 10.02 3.12 10.67
CA GLN A 46 10.97 2.88 9.60
C GLN A 46 10.69 1.48 9.06
N PRO A 47 10.71 1.24 7.74
CA PRO A 47 10.62 -0.11 7.20
C PRO A 47 11.73 -0.94 7.83
N SER A 48 11.37 -1.86 8.71
CA SER A 48 12.29 -2.82 9.32
C SER A 48 12.79 -3.80 8.25
N ASP A 49 13.93 -4.44 8.47
CA ASP A 49 14.44 -5.52 7.61
C ASP A 49 13.40 -6.66 7.42
N ASN A 50 12.40 -6.72 8.29
CA ASN A 50 11.28 -7.66 8.25
C ASN A 50 10.01 -7.12 7.54
N ALA A 51 10.06 -5.92 6.97
CA ALA A 51 8.87 -5.29 6.37
C ALA A 51 8.24 -6.13 5.25
N ILE A 52 9.04 -6.76 4.39
CA ILE A 52 8.53 -7.61 3.31
C ILE A 52 7.92 -8.91 3.85
N PRO A 53 8.60 -9.71 4.71
CA PRO A 53 7.98 -10.87 5.34
C PRO A 53 6.67 -10.56 6.05
N GLU A 54 6.60 -9.50 6.85
CA GLU A 54 5.37 -9.08 7.53
C GLU A 54 4.25 -8.76 6.55
N THR A 55 4.56 -8.05 5.46
CA THR A 55 3.60 -7.71 4.41
C THR A 55 3.04 -8.97 3.73
N LEU A 56 3.88 -9.95 3.44
CA LEU A 56 3.44 -11.21 2.83
C LEU A 56 2.60 -12.05 3.80
N ILE A 57 3.01 -12.20 5.06
CA ILE A 57 2.26 -12.91 6.09
C ILE A 57 0.87 -12.30 6.25
N TYR A 58 0.78 -10.98 6.31
CA TYR A 58 -0.50 -10.30 6.41
C TYR A 58 -1.35 -10.50 5.16
N ALA A 59 -0.77 -10.41 3.96
CA ALA A 59 -1.48 -10.68 2.72
C ALA A 59 -2.04 -12.12 2.67
N PHE A 60 -1.30 -13.11 3.18
CA PHE A 60 -1.76 -14.50 3.26
C PHE A 60 -2.91 -14.69 4.25
N SER A 61 -2.94 -13.95 5.36
CA SER A 61 -4.05 -14.00 6.31
C SER A 61 -5.39 -13.54 5.71
N LEU A 62 -5.36 -12.84 4.59
CA LEU A 62 -6.54 -12.35 3.87
C LEU A 62 -7.00 -13.28 2.73
N ILE A 63 -6.33 -14.43 2.51
CA ILE A 63 -6.75 -15.43 1.53
C ILE A 63 -8.16 -15.91 1.90
N GLY A 64 -9.03 -16.06 0.90
CA GLY A 64 -10.42 -16.44 1.10
C GLY A 64 -11.38 -15.27 1.30
N VAL A 65 -10.91 -14.05 1.58
CA VAL A 65 -11.77 -12.86 1.65
C VAL A 65 -12.42 -12.60 0.28
N LYS A 66 -13.73 -12.38 0.25
CA LYS A 66 -14.52 -12.21 -0.96
C LYS A 66 -14.10 -10.98 -1.76
N TYR A 67 -14.10 -11.11 -3.09
CA TYR A 67 -13.99 -9.96 -3.96
C TYR A 67 -15.23 -9.08 -3.90
N ARG A 68 -15.03 -7.77 -3.81
CA ARG A 68 -16.06 -6.74 -3.95
C ARG A 68 -15.53 -5.56 -4.74
N TYR A 69 -16.21 -5.17 -5.81
CA TYR A 69 -15.84 -3.98 -6.57
C TYR A 69 -15.86 -2.72 -5.69
N GLY A 70 -14.76 -1.96 -5.66
CA GLY A 70 -14.57 -0.81 -4.77
C GLY A 70 -14.40 -1.19 -3.29
N GLY A 71 -14.26 -2.49 -2.98
CA GLY A 71 -14.05 -2.99 -1.63
C GLY A 71 -12.63 -2.71 -1.12
N LYS A 72 -12.49 -2.46 0.18
CA LYS A 72 -11.25 -2.00 0.81
C LYS A 72 -11.05 -2.47 2.25
N SER A 73 -11.83 -3.44 2.71
CA SER A 73 -11.69 -4.05 4.05
C SER A 73 -11.97 -5.55 4.02
N ALA A 74 -11.42 -6.28 4.98
CA ALA A 74 -11.64 -7.72 5.11
C ALA A 74 -13.13 -8.05 5.34
N ASP A 75 -13.85 -7.25 6.11
CA ASP A 75 -15.26 -7.48 6.45
C ASP A 75 -16.18 -7.32 5.24
N THR A 76 -15.90 -6.36 4.38
CA THR A 76 -16.77 -6.02 3.25
C THR A 76 -16.30 -6.63 1.93
N GLY A 77 -15.07 -7.12 1.88
CA GLY A 77 -14.40 -7.62 0.69
C GLY A 77 -13.47 -6.60 0.05
N PHE A 78 -12.64 -7.06 -0.88
CA PHE A 78 -11.66 -6.26 -1.60
C PHE A 78 -11.86 -6.29 -3.11
N ASP A 79 -11.53 -5.18 -3.79
CA ASP A 79 -11.09 -5.25 -5.18
C ASP A 79 -9.55 -5.38 -5.24
N CYS A 80 -8.98 -5.52 -6.45
CA CYS A 80 -7.55 -5.74 -6.62
C CYS A 80 -6.69 -4.63 -5.99
N SER A 81 -7.05 -3.37 -6.20
CA SER A 81 -6.33 -2.21 -5.67
C SER A 81 -6.64 -1.98 -4.18
N GLY A 82 -7.85 -2.24 -3.75
CA GLY A 82 -8.26 -2.15 -2.35
C GLY A 82 -7.52 -3.15 -1.46
N PHE A 83 -7.32 -4.39 -1.95
CA PHE A 83 -6.51 -5.40 -1.28
C PHE A 83 -5.07 -4.92 -1.08
N ILE A 84 -4.40 -4.49 -2.15
CA ILE A 84 -3.01 -4.01 -2.07
C ILE A 84 -2.89 -2.80 -1.13
N ARG A 85 -3.80 -1.83 -1.25
CA ARG A 85 -3.80 -0.66 -0.35
C ARG A 85 -3.94 -1.04 1.11
N HIS A 86 -4.86 -1.95 1.40
CA HIS A 86 -5.09 -2.41 2.77
C HIS A 86 -3.86 -3.09 3.33
N VAL A 87 -3.26 -4.03 2.60
CA VAL A 87 -2.03 -4.72 3.02
C VAL A 87 -0.91 -3.73 3.33
N PHE A 88 -0.63 -2.79 2.44
CA PHE A 88 0.46 -1.81 2.60
C PHE A 88 0.18 -0.78 3.71
N ALA A 89 -1.07 -0.39 3.90
CA ALA A 89 -1.44 0.52 4.99
C ALA A 89 -1.25 -0.13 6.37
N GLU A 90 -1.68 -1.39 6.53
CA GLU A 90 -1.62 -2.10 7.80
C GLU A 90 -0.18 -2.50 8.18
N THR A 91 0.65 -2.88 7.21
CA THR A 91 2.00 -3.39 7.52
C THR A 91 3.08 -2.33 7.48
N LEU A 92 2.94 -1.34 6.61
CA LEU A 92 4.00 -0.36 6.31
C LEU A 92 3.57 1.09 6.61
N ALA A 93 2.34 1.33 7.06
CA ALA A 93 1.73 2.65 7.14
C ALA A 93 1.81 3.44 5.81
N LEU A 94 1.88 2.73 4.67
CA LEU A 94 2.05 3.32 3.35
C LEU A 94 0.70 3.48 2.62
N ALA A 95 0.29 4.73 2.42
CA ALA A 95 -0.94 5.06 1.70
C ALA A 95 -0.72 4.98 0.19
N LEU A 96 -1.22 3.93 -0.46
CA LEU A 96 -1.19 3.77 -1.91
C LEU A 96 -2.43 4.41 -2.59
N PRO A 97 -2.34 4.81 -3.87
CA PRO A 97 -3.48 5.31 -4.65
C PRO A 97 -4.63 4.29 -4.78
N HIS A 98 -5.83 4.78 -5.12
CA HIS A 98 -7.05 3.96 -5.20
C HIS A 98 -7.18 3.08 -6.46
N SER A 99 -6.30 3.22 -7.45
CA SER A 99 -6.41 2.44 -8.68
C SER A 99 -5.10 1.76 -9.05
N SER A 100 -5.19 0.57 -9.64
CA SER A 100 -4.03 -0.16 -10.16
C SER A 100 -3.23 0.66 -11.18
N TYR A 101 -3.92 1.45 -12.01
CA TYR A 101 -3.25 2.36 -12.95
C TYR A 101 -2.41 3.44 -12.23
N ALA A 102 -2.93 4.07 -11.18
CA ALA A 102 -2.17 5.06 -10.42
C ALA A 102 -1.00 4.40 -9.64
N MET A 103 -1.22 3.18 -9.10
CA MET A 103 -0.14 2.40 -8.47
C MET A 103 0.99 2.07 -9.46
N SER A 104 0.67 1.82 -10.73
CA SER A 104 1.69 1.53 -11.76
C SER A 104 2.62 2.70 -12.08
N LYS A 105 2.37 3.89 -11.55
CA LYS A 105 3.21 5.09 -11.67
C LYS A 105 4.14 5.30 -10.49
N LEU A 106 4.03 4.47 -9.45
CA LEU A 106 4.85 4.58 -8.24
C LEU A 106 6.13 3.75 -8.35
N GLY A 107 7.12 4.13 -7.55
CA GLY A 107 8.34 3.36 -7.34
C GLY A 107 9.15 3.12 -8.61
N ASN A 108 10.02 2.12 -8.55
CA ASN A 108 10.93 1.76 -9.64
C ASN A 108 10.30 0.71 -10.56
N ASN A 109 10.54 0.85 -11.87
CA ASN A 109 10.17 -0.19 -12.83
C ASN A 109 11.03 -1.43 -12.60
N ILE A 110 10.40 -2.60 -12.56
CA ILE A 110 11.08 -3.89 -12.39
C ILE A 110 10.75 -4.76 -13.60
N GLU A 111 11.80 -5.27 -14.23
CA GLU A 111 11.65 -6.28 -15.27
C GLU A 111 11.24 -7.64 -14.66
N LYS A 112 10.62 -8.50 -15.46
CA LYS A 112 10.08 -9.78 -14.97
C LYS A 112 11.14 -10.63 -14.25
N ASP A 113 12.37 -10.63 -14.76
CA ASP A 113 13.49 -11.43 -14.22
C ASP A 113 14.08 -10.83 -12.93
N GLY A 114 13.79 -9.57 -12.64
CA GLY A 114 14.22 -8.85 -11.43
C GLY A 114 13.18 -8.83 -10.32
N LEU A 115 12.08 -9.57 -10.45
CA LEU A 115 11.01 -9.61 -9.46
C LEU A 115 11.49 -10.16 -8.12
N GLN A 116 11.11 -9.48 -7.05
CA GLN A 116 11.35 -9.89 -5.67
C GLN A 116 10.03 -9.87 -4.88
N PRO A 117 9.88 -10.73 -3.85
CA PRO A 117 8.72 -10.70 -2.97
C PRO A 117 8.47 -9.28 -2.45
N GLY A 118 7.20 -8.85 -2.49
CA GLY A 118 6.80 -7.48 -2.16
C GLY A 118 6.64 -6.53 -3.36
N ASP A 119 7.07 -6.92 -4.56
CA ASP A 119 6.83 -6.15 -5.78
C ASP A 119 5.35 -6.18 -6.19
N LEU A 120 4.86 -5.07 -6.73
CA LEU A 120 3.55 -5.01 -7.35
C LEU A 120 3.63 -5.50 -8.79
N VAL A 121 2.81 -6.48 -9.15
CA VAL A 121 2.71 -7.01 -10.52
C VAL A 121 1.39 -6.57 -11.14
N PHE A 122 1.46 -6.11 -12.38
CA PHE A 122 0.32 -5.52 -13.08
C PHE A 122 -0.07 -6.33 -14.31
N TYR A 123 -1.38 -6.35 -14.57
CA TYR A 123 -1.95 -7.10 -15.68
C TYR A 123 -2.99 -6.29 -16.45
N ARG A 124 -3.16 -6.61 -17.73
CA ARG A 124 -4.23 -6.10 -18.57
C ARG A 124 -5.39 -7.08 -18.61
N THR A 125 -6.27 -7.04 -17.62
CA THR A 125 -7.46 -7.89 -17.54
C THR A 125 -8.69 -7.27 -18.18
N LEU A 126 -8.67 -5.95 -18.40
CA LEU A 126 -9.70 -5.16 -19.09
C LEU A 126 -9.13 -4.57 -20.40
N LYS A 127 -9.89 -3.69 -21.05
CA LYS A 127 -9.48 -3.05 -22.30
C LYS A 127 -8.26 -2.13 -22.16
N HIS A 128 -8.03 -1.56 -20.98
CA HIS A 128 -6.91 -0.65 -20.70
C HIS A 128 -5.75 -1.35 -19.99
N SER A 129 -4.53 -0.81 -20.14
CA SER A 129 -3.33 -1.27 -19.46
C SER A 129 -3.40 -1.03 -17.96
N PHE A 130 -2.65 -1.84 -17.19
CA PHE A 130 -2.59 -1.75 -15.72
C PHE A 130 -3.95 -1.79 -15.04
N SER A 131 -4.88 -2.58 -15.60
CA SER A 131 -6.26 -2.69 -15.11
C SER A 131 -6.41 -3.64 -13.92
N HIS A 132 -5.34 -4.32 -13.52
CA HIS A 132 -5.30 -5.25 -12.41
C HIS A 132 -3.93 -5.23 -11.74
N VAL A 133 -3.91 -5.51 -10.43
CA VAL A 133 -2.69 -5.52 -9.61
C VAL A 133 -2.72 -6.69 -8.64
N GLY A 134 -1.55 -7.27 -8.39
CA GLY A 134 -1.29 -8.27 -7.36
C GLY A 134 0.04 -8.00 -6.67
N LEU A 135 0.30 -8.71 -5.57
CA LEU A 135 1.52 -8.69 -4.80
C LEU A 135 2.34 -9.93 -5.12
N TYR A 136 3.54 -9.74 -5.64
CA TYR A 136 4.45 -10.85 -5.94
C TYR A 136 4.98 -11.47 -4.64
N ILE A 137 4.97 -12.79 -4.56
CA ILE A 137 5.32 -13.54 -3.34
C ILE A 137 6.53 -14.45 -3.52
N GLY A 138 7.16 -14.43 -4.70
CA GLY A 138 8.27 -15.32 -5.05
C GLY A 138 7.84 -16.48 -5.96
N ASP A 139 8.80 -17.22 -6.48
CA ASP A 139 8.63 -18.47 -7.26
C ASP A 139 7.60 -18.37 -8.40
N GLY A 140 7.55 -17.20 -9.08
CA GLY A 140 6.61 -16.97 -10.17
C GLY A 140 5.15 -16.87 -9.74
N ARG A 141 4.87 -16.63 -8.45
CA ARG A 141 3.51 -16.56 -7.89
C ARG A 141 3.16 -15.17 -7.35
N PHE A 142 1.88 -14.84 -7.34
CA PHE A 142 1.38 -13.62 -6.73
C PHE A 142 0.03 -13.83 -6.06
N VAL A 143 -0.27 -13.02 -5.05
CA VAL A 143 -1.56 -12.98 -4.36
C VAL A 143 -2.36 -11.77 -4.82
N HIS A 144 -3.66 -11.95 -5.02
CA HIS A 144 -4.55 -10.88 -5.50
C HIS A 144 -6.03 -11.10 -5.13
N ALA A 145 -6.84 -10.05 -5.24
CA ALA A 145 -8.29 -10.14 -5.24
C ALA A 145 -8.78 -10.13 -6.70
N PRO A 146 -9.22 -11.27 -7.27
CA PRO A 146 -9.33 -11.44 -8.73
C PRO A 146 -10.55 -10.74 -9.37
N SER A 147 -11.77 -11.14 -9.03
CA SER A 147 -13.00 -10.62 -9.64
C SER A 147 -14.24 -11.08 -8.87
N ARG A 148 -15.41 -10.54 -9.27
CA ARG A 148 -16.71 -10.91 -8.66
C ARG A 148 -16.93 -12.42 -8.64
N GLY A 149 -17.42 -12.94 -7.53
CA GLY A 149 -17.70 -14.36 -7.30
C GLY A 149 -16.48 -15.18 -6.86
N LYS A 150 -15.32 -14.55 -6.75
CA LYS A 150 -14.08 -15.17 -6.27
C LYS A 150 -13.61 -14.53 -4.96
N THR A 151 -12.55 -15.10 -4.40
CA THR A 151 -11.89 -14.66 -3.17
C THR A 151 -10.45 -14.29 -3.44
N VAL A 152 -9.78 -13.65 -2.48
CA VAL A 152 -8.32 -13.46 -2.51
C VAL A 152 -7.66 -14.82 -2.64
N GLU A 153 -6.78 -14.97 -3.62
CA GLU A 153 -6.13 -16.23 -3.98
C GLU A 153 -4.69 -16.03 -4.44
N ILE A 154 -3.89 -17.09 -4.35
CA ILE A 154 -2.54 -17.15 -4.93
C ILE A 154 -2.65 -17.81 -6.30
N VAL A 155 -1.94 -17.25 -7.29
CA VAL A 155 -1.93 -17.78 -8.66
C VAL A 155 -0.53 -17.72 -9.25
N ASP A 156 -0.29 -18.61 -10.22
CA ASP A 156 0.95 -18.72 -10.97
C ASP A 156 0.95 -17.70 -12.13
N MET A 157 2.02 -16.91 -12.22
CA MET A 157 2.24 -15.92 -13.30
C MET A 157 2.44 -16.58 -14.66
N ASP A 158 2.93 -17.82 -14.69
CA ASP A 158 3.20 -18.58 -15.93
C ASP A 158 1.97 -19.32 -16.44
N ASN A 159 0.87 -19.32 -15.67
CA ASN A 159 -0.43 -19.70 -16.21
C ASN A 159 -0.73 -18.90 -17.48
N ALA A 160 -1.25 -19.58 -18.51
CA ALA A 160 -1.44 -18.99 -19.85
C ALA A 160 -2.29 -17.72 -19.85
N TYR A 161 -3.25 -17.62 -18.94
CA TYR A 161 -4.08 -16.42 -18.79
C TYR A 161 -3.26 -15.22 -18.29
N TRP A 162 -2.46 -15.37 -17.22
CA TRP A 162 -1.68 -14.32 -16.59
C TRP A 162 -0.45 -13.95 -17.41
N ARG A 163 0.26 -14.95 -17.95
CA ARG A 163 1.45 -14.71 -18.78
C ARG A 163 1.16 -13.81 -19.98
N LYS A 164 0.01 -14.01 -20.66
CA LYS A 164 -0.39 -13.19 -21.82
C LYS A 164 -0.82 -11.77 -21.43
N ARG A 165 -1.11 -11.53 -20.16
CA ARG A 165 -1.67 -10.26 -19.66
C ARG A 165 -0.71 -9.46 -18.80
N PHE A 166 0.46 -10.00 -18.50
CA PHE A 166 1.49 -9.29 -17.75
C PHE A 166 1.80 -7.95 -18.42
N ASN A 167 1.83 -6.87 -17.63
CA ASN A 167 1.91 -5.49 -18.14
C ASN A 167 2.99 -4.68 -17.42
N GLY A 168 3.85 -5.33 -16.62
CA GLY A 168 4.95 -4.72 -15.90
C GLY A 168 4.85 -4.88 -14.39
N ALA A 169 5.88 -4.44 -13.69
CA ALA A 169 5.95 -4.49 -12.23
C ALA A 169 6.56 -3.21 -11.65
N ARG A 170 6.33 -3.00 -10.34
CA ARG A 170 6.86 -1.85 -9.59
C ARG A 170 7.34 -2.29 -8.22
N ARG A 171 8.53 -1.81 -7.83
CA ARG A 171 9.01 -1.89 -6.46
C ARG A 171 8.73 -0.56 -5.78
N VAL A 172 7.81 -0.58 -4.82
CA VAL A 172 7.39 0.60 -4.05
C VAL A 172 8.02 0.64 -2.66
N ILE A 173 8.56 -0.46 -2.20
CA ILE A 173 9.33 -0.58 -0.96
C ILE A 173 10.80 -0.67 -1.36
N SER A 174 11.58 0.38 -1.08
CA SER A 174 13.04 0.30 -1.13
C SER A 174 13.52 -0.07 0.27
N VAL A 175 13.93 -1.32 0.45
CA VAL A 175 14.75 -1.67 1.63
C VAL A 175 16.10 -1.02 1.35
N SER A 176 16.45 0.01 2.10
CA SER A 176 17.78 0.61 2.01
C SER A 176 18.80 -0.45 2.40
N ALA A 177 19.50 -1.00 1.42
CA ALA A 177 20.67 -1.82 1.65
C ALA A 177 21.84 -0.90 2.07
N ASP A 178 21.73 -0.30 3.26
CA ASP A 178 22.80 0.40 3.91
C ASP A 178 22.94 -0.17 5.33
N ASN A 179 23.69 -1.25 5.42
CA ASN A 179 24.64 -1.47 6.52
C ASN A 179 25.50 -2.70 6.26
N GLY A 180 26.78 -2.45 5.97
CA GLY A 180 27.86 -3.39 6.27
C GLY A 180 28.23 -4.35 5.15
N ALA A 181 29.15 -3.92 4.32
CA ALA A 181 30.03 -4.81 3.57
C ALA A 181 30.68 -5.81 4.53
N SER A 182 30.28 -7.06 4.47
CA SER A 182 31.14 -8.20 4.81
C SER A 182 30.75 -9.39 3.94
N SER A 183 31.69 -9.82 3.20
CA SER A 183 31.95 -10.92 2.28
C SER A 183 31.04 -12.15 2.28
N PRO A 184 31.02 -12.89 1.15
CA PRO A 184 30.01 -13.87 0.82
C PRO A 184 30.27 -15.17 1.56
N VAL A 185 29.31 -15.59 2.37
CA VAL A 185 29.15 -17.00 2.71
C VAL A 185 27.96 -17.50 1.90
N ALA A 186 28.27 -18.34 0.93
CA ALA A 186 27.28 -19.11 0.22
C ALA A 186 26.62 -20.07 1.21
N ASP A 187 25.40 -19.76 1.64
CA ASP A 187 24.54 -20.74 2.27
C ASP A 187 23.21 -20.78 1.52
N SER A 188 22.96 -21.95 0.96
CA SER A 188 21.81 -22.33 0.18
C SER A 188 20.62 -22.68 1.08
N SER A 189 20.04 -21.69 1.76
CA SER A 189 18.73 -21.84 2.41
C SER A 189 17.82 -20.66 2.08
N LYS A 190 17.43 -20.62 0.81
CA LYS A 190 16.34 -19.79 0.36
C LYS A 190 15.05 -20.35 0.97
N PRO A 191 14.27 -19.61 1.75
CA PRO A 191 12.95 -20.07 2.16
C PRO A 191 12.09 -20.20 0.91
N THR A 192 11.80 -21.43 0.52
CA THR A 192 10.88 -21.72 -0.58
C THR A 192 9.46 -21.33 -0.12
N ALA A 193 8.66 -20.81 -1.04
CA ALA A 193 7.26 -20.47 -0.79
C ALA A 193 6.44 -21.66 -0.24
N ASP A 194 6.93 -22.89 -0.39
CA ASP A 194 6.30 -24.10 0.18
C ASP A 194 6.34 -24.14 1.71
N ALA A 195 7.36 -23.52 2.35
CA ALA A 195 7.41 -23.43 3.81
C ALA A 195 6.28 -22.54 4.38
N PHE A 196 5.85 -21.54 3.62
CA PHE A 196 4.74 -20.66 4.01
C PHE A 196 3.37 -21.26 3.73
N LEU A 197 3.26 -22.10 2.69
CA LEU A 197 1.99 -22.79 2.37
C LEU A 197 1.67 -23.87 3.40
N ASP A 198 2.69 -24.54 3.95
CA ASP A 198 2.52 -25.57 5.00
C ASP A 198 2.04 -24.93 6.33
N PHE A 199 2.41 -23.69 6.61
CA PHE A 199 1.90 -22.94 7.76
C PHE A 199 0.40 -22.59 7.60
N ALA A 200 -0.03 -22.13 6.42
CA ALA A 200 -1.43 -21.80 6.15
C ALA A 200 -2.34 -23.04 6.18
N ALA A 201 -1.83 -24.21 5.75
CA ALA A 201 -2.58 -25.47 5.77
C ALA A 201 -2.79 -26.02 7.18
N ARG A 202 -1.89 -25.73 8.13
CA ARG A 202 -1.98 -26.23 9.51
C ARG A 202 -2.97 -25.46 10.39
N THR A 203 -3.31 -24.23 10.03
CA THR A 203 -4.29 -23.44 10.80
C THR A 203 -5.74 -23.82 10.51
N ASP A 204 -6.02 -24.44 9.37
CA ASP A 204 -7.39 -24.85 9.00
C ASP A 204 -7.82 -26.20 9.61
N SER A 205 -6.88 -27.00 10.15
CA SER A 205 -7.19 -28.29 10.78
C SER A 205 -7.60 -28.23 12.24
N SER A 206 -7.54 -27.04 12.89
CA SER A 206 -7.81 -26.89 14.32
C SER A 206 -9.21 -26.36 14.64
N LEU A 207 -10.07 -26.17 13.63
CA LEU A 207 -11.46 -25.67 13.79
C LEU A 207 -12.50 -26.67 13.26
N LYS A 208 -12.39 -27.92 13.70
CA LYS A 208 -13.48 -28.91 13.57
C LYS A 208 -13.85 -29.49 14.89
#